data_a8ce80b68620397cc5572b6b11964e68
#
_entry.id   a8ce80b68620397cc5572b6b11964e68
#
_cell.length_a   1.000
_cell.length_b   1.000
_cell.length_c   1.000
_cell.angle_alpha   90.00
_cell.angle_beta   90.00
_cell.angle_gamma   90.00
#
_symmetry.space_group_name_H-M   'P 1'
#
loop_
_entity.id
_entity.type
_entity.pdbx_description
1 polymer ?
#
loop_
_entity_poly.entity_id
_entity_poly.type
_entity_poly.pdbx_seq_one_letter_code
_entity_poly.pdbx_strand_id
1 'polypeptide(L)'
;MHEIRHSVCPHDCPSQCAVVVTVDGGRVTEVAGDAAHPFTQGVVCGKVHDYAERLYAPTRVLTPLRRVGPKGAGSFEPIGWDAAIDEIARQWRRIISRWGAEAILPFSYGGTLGLLQYWAGHPLFHALGASQLDRTICVTTGYSGWMATVGTVAGNDSEQMVSSDLVVLWGINASYTHINLMSLVKRARERGAYIVCIDPYRTQTAKKADLYLQPRPGTDGALALGMMHVLIRIGRASCRERV
;
A
#
# COMPACT_ATOMS: atom_id res chain seq x y z
N MET A 1 4.21 -14.93 -31.56
CA MET A 1 4.55 -13.51 -31.85
C MET A 1 5.06 -12.94 -30.53
N HIS A 2 6.29 -12.47 -30.53
CA HIS A 2 6.92 -11.88 -29.34
C HIS A 2 6.51 -10.41 -29.25
N GLU A 3 5.88 -10.02 -28.12
CA GLU A 3 5.38 -8.68 -27.89
C GLU A 3 5.90 -8.14 -26.55
N ILE A 4 6.20 -6.86 -26.53
CA ILE A 4 6.55 -6.13 -25.32
C ILE A 4 5.42 -5.14 -25.01
N ARG A 5 4.94 -5.14 -23.78
CA ARG A 5 3.88 -4.26 -23.28
C ARG A 5 4.34 -3.52 -22.04
N HIS A 6 4.05 -2.24 -21.96
CA HIS A 6 4.26 -1.44 -20.76
C HIS A 6 3.04 -1.48 -19.86
N SER A 7 3.27 -1.56 -18.56
CA SER A 7 2.23 -1.60 -17.54
C SER A 7 2.74 -1.02 -16.23
N VAL A 8 1.93 -1.09 -15.19
CA VAL A 8 2.27 -0.67 -13.84
C VAL A 8 2.00 -1.80 -12.85
N CYS A 9 2.81 -1.89 -11.81
CA CYS A 9 2.62 -2.86 -10.75
C CYS A 9 1.27 -2.62 -10.04
N PRO A 10 0.40 -3.62 -9.88
CA PRO A 10 -0.93 -3.47 -9.31
C PRO A 10 -0.95 -3.48 -7.77
N HIS A 11 0.20 -3.59 -7.11
CA HIS A 11 0.23 -3.57 -5.65
C HIS A 11 -0.09 -2.19 -5.08
N ASP A 12 -0.76 -2.19 -3.94
CA ASP A 12 -0.91 -1.02 -3.08
C ASP A 12 0.44 -0.67 -2.45
N CYS A 13 1.21 0.13 -3.16
CA CYS A 13 2.56 0.51 -2.78
C CYS A 13 2.92 1.88 -3.39
N PRO A 14 3.48 2.81 -2.59
CA PRO A 14 3.84 4.14 -3.08
C PRO A 14 4.85 4.14 -4.23
N SER A 15 5.62 3.05 -4.42
CA SER A 15 6.58 2.94 -5.53
C SER A 15 5.92 2.91 -6.90
N GLN A 16 4.69 2.37 -7.04
CA GLN A 16 3.94 2.26 -8.30
C GLN A 16 4.84 1.90 -9.50
N CYS A 17 5.65 0.83 -9.34
CA CYS A 17 6.70 0.50 -10.29
C CYS A 17 6.16 0.31 -11.70
N ALA A 18 6.76 1.02 -12.66
CA ALA A 18 6.55 0.73 -14.06
C ALA A 18 7.18 -0.62 -14.42
N VAL A 19 6.45 -1.41 -15.17
CA VAL A 19 6.86 -2.75 -15.57
C VAL A 19 6.75 -2.95 -17.09
N VAL A 20 7.64 -3.78 -17.60
CA VAL A 20 7.64 -4.28 -18.95
C VAL A 20 7.20 -5.75 -18.89
N VAL A 21 6.20 -6.09 -19.71
CA VAL A 21 5.62 -7.43 -19.79
C VAL A 21 5.97 -8.03 -21.15
N THR A 22 6.65 -9.16 -21.13
CA THR A 22 6.95 -9.93 -22.34
C THR A 22 5.83 -10.96 -22.56
N VAL A 23 5.25 -10.93 -23.76
CA VAL A 23 4.20 -11.86 -24.18
C VAL A 23 4.69 -12.65 -25.37
N ASP A 24 4.66 -13.98 -25.31
CA ASP A 24 4.98 -14.85 -26.41
C ASP A 24 3.86 -15.84 -26.66
N GLY A 25 3.40 -15.89 -27.92
CA GLY A 25 2.27 -16.75 -28.31
C GLY A 25 0.99 -16.51 -27.50
N GLY A 26 0.72 -15.29 -27.07
CA GLY A 26 -0.41 -14.93 -26.20
C GLY A 26 -0.23 -15.26 -24.73
N ARG A 27 0.96 -15.70 -24.32
CA ARG A 27 1.30 -16.06 -22.93
C ARG A 27 2.31 -15.07 -22.37
N VAL A 28 2.05 -14.55 -21.17
CA VAL A 28 3.04 -13.74 -20.42
C VAL A 28 4.18 -14.67 -19.99
N THR A 29 5.40 -14.34 -20.40
CA THR A 29 6.61 -15.12 -20.11
C THR A 29 7.50 -14.43 -19.08
N GLU A 30 7.45 -13.09 -19.02
CA GLU A 30 8.25 -12.32 -18.09
C GLU A 30 7.54 -11.04 -17.69
N VAL A 31 7.78 -10.60 -16.44
CA VAL A 31 7.44 -9.26 -15.94
C VAL A 31 8.67 -8.67 -15.28
N ALA A 32 9.23 -7.65 -15.87
CA ALA A 32 10.44 -6.96 -15.40
C ALA A 32 10.16 -5.48 -15.09
N GLY A 33 11.07 -4.80 -14.42
CA GLY A 33 10.99 -3.36 -14.23
C GLY A 33 11.33 -2.61 -15.52
N ASP A 34 10.61 -1.51 -15.78
CA ASP A 34 10.89 -0.62 -16.91
C ASP A 34 12.11 0.26 -16.60
N ALA A 35 13.22 -0.03 -17.24
CA ALA A 35 14.48 0.71 -17.06
C ALA A 35 14.41 2.16 -17.59
N ALA A 36 13.50 2.46 -18.51
CA ALA A 36 13.29 3.81 -19.04
C ALA A 36 12.46 4.71 -18.13
N HIS A 37 11.78 4.13 -17.13
CA HIS A 37 10.95 4.92 -16.22
C HIS A 37 11.82 5.78 -15.29
N PRO A 38 11.62 7.13 -15.23
CA PRO A 38 12.55 8.05 -14.55
C PRO A 38 12.65 7.81 -13.04
N PHE A 39 11.57 7.46 -12.37
CA PHE A 39 11.54 7.23 -10.93
C PHE A 39 12.01 5.82 -10.53
N THR A 40 11.45 4.76 -11.14
CA THR A 40 11.74 3.39 -10.72
C THR A 40 12.93 2.75 -11.39
N GLN A 41 13.36 3.26 -12.56
CA GLN A 41 14.61 2.90 -13.26
C GLN A 41 14.85 1.38 -13.34
N GLY A 42 13.82 0.61 -13.62
CA GLY A 42 13.89 -0.85 -13.70
C GLY A 42 13.87 -1.58 -12.36
N VAL A 43 13.84 -0.86 -11.22
CA VAL A 43 13.83 -1.49 -9.89
C VAL A 43 12.43 -1.98 -9.57
N VAL A 44 12.30 -3.29 -9.34
CA VAL A 44 11.09 -3.95 -8.84
C VAL A 44 11.40 -4.82 -7.63
N CYS A 45 10.45 -5.03 -6.75
CA CYS A 45 10.63 -5.89 -5.58
C CYS A 45 10.41 -7.37 -5.93
N GLY A 46 10.87 -8.28 -5.06
CA GLY A 46 10.73 -9.72 -5.24
C GLY A 46 9.29 -10.21 -5.44
N LYS A 47 8.27 -9.43 -5.05
CA LYS A 47 6.86 -9.78 -5.31
C LYS A 47 6.50 -9.80 -6.80
N VAL A 48 7.25 -9.07 -7.63
CA VAL A 48 6.97 -8.94 -9.07
C VAL A 48 7.72 -9.98 -9.89
N HIS A 49 8.85 -10.49 -9.40
CA HIS A 49 9.69 -11.43 -10.12
C HIS A 49 8.92 -12.65 -10.64
N ASP A 50 8.04 -13.22 -9.83
CA ASP A 50 7.34 -14.47 -10.12
C ASP A 50 5.93 -14.25 -10.67
N TYR A 51 5.63 -13.05 -11.20
CA TYR A 51 4.28 -12.76 -11.70
C TYR A 51 3.86 -13.65 -12.87
N ALA A 52 4.77 -13.95 -13.79
CA ALA A 52 4.47 -14.82 -14.92
C ALA A 52 4.12 -16.24 -14.41
N GLU A 53 4.91 -16.79 -13.48
CA GLU A 53 4.64 -18.10 -12.87
C GLU A 53 3.33 -18.11 -12.10
N ARG A 54 3.07 -17.06 -11.31
CA ARG A 54 1.83 -16.91 -10.54
C ARG A 54 0.59 -16.88 -11.40
N LEU A 55 0.65 -16.27 -12.60
CA LEU A 55 -0.47 -16.23 -13.53
C LEU A 55 -0.92 -17.63 -13.98
N TYR A 56 0.03 -18.55 -14.09
CA TYR A 56 -0.21 -19.89 -14.63
C TYR A 56 0.01 -21.01 -13.59
N ALA A 57 0.12 -20.65 -12.31
CA ALA A 57 0.29 -21.62 -11.26
C ALA A 57 -0.86 -22.66 -11.24
N PRO A 58 -0.57 -23.95 -11.12
CA PRO A 58 -1.62 -24.98 -11.08
C PRO A 58 -2.59 -24.80 -9.90
N THR A 59 -2.15 -24.14 -8.85
CA THR A 59 -2.94 -23.85 -7.65
C THR A 59 -3.79 -22.58 -7.77
N ARG A 60 -3.71 -21.89 -8.90
CA ARG A 60 -4.50 -20.67 -9.13
C ARG A 60 -5.98 -21.00 -9.21
N VAL A 61 -6.79 -20.32 -8.40
CA VAL A 61 -8.24 -20.43 -8.44
C VAL A 61 -8.76 -19.72 -9.69
N LEU A 62 -9.37 -20.48 -10.60
CA LEU A 62 -9.87 -19.98 -11.92
C LEU A 62 -11.40 -19.87 -11.97
N THR A 63 -12.10 -20.51 -11.03
CA THR A 63 -13.57 -20.52 -10.94
C THR A 63 -14.01 -20.24 -9.53
N PRO A 64 -15.24 -19.79 -9.30
CA PRO A 64 -15.77 -19.69 -7.95
C PRO A 64 -15.71 -21.02 -7.21
N LEU A 65 -15.46 -20.98 -5.92
CA LEU A 65 -15.41 -22.15 -5.06
C LEU A 65 -16.50 -22.07 -4.00
N ARG A 66 -17.30 -23.13 -3.87
CA ARG A 66 -18.28 -23.28 -2.81
C ARG A 66 -17.72 -24.16 -1.69
N ARG A 67 -17.85 -23.71 -0.46
CA ARG A 67 -17.46 -24.51 0.69
C ARG A 67 -18.47 -25.67 0.90
N VAL A 68 -17.97 -26.90 1.00
CA VAL A 68 -18.78 -28.12 1.17
C VAL A 68 -18.60 -28.79 2.53
N GLY A 69 -17.75 -28.26 3.39
CA GLY A 69 -17.51 -28.77 4.73
C GLY A 69 -17.77 -27.75 5.83
N PRO A 70 -17.53 -28.10 7.09
CA PRO A 70 -17.59 -27.18 8.20
C PRO A 70 -16.59 -26.03 8.02
N LYS A 71 -16.89 -24.87 8.64
CA LYS A 71 -15.98 -23.73 8.61
C LYS A 71 -14.62 -24.12 9.21
N GLY A 72 -13.54 -23.83 8.49
CA GLY A 72 -12.17 -24.16 8.88
C GLY A 72 -11.64 -25.49 8.34
N ALA A 73 -12.47 -26.37 7.78
CA ALA A 73 -12.02 -27.64 7.20
C ALA A 73 -11.26 -27.49 5.85
N GLY A 74 -11.36 -26.32 5.19
CA GLY A 74 -10.69 -26.10 3.91
C GLY A 74 -11.26 -26.89 2.73
N SER A 75 -12.46 -27.46 2.86
CA SER A 75 -13.09 -28.28 1.83
C SER A 75 -13.94 -27.42 0.91
N PHE A 76 -13.60 -27.36 -0.38
CA PHE A 76 -14.26 -26.57 -1.40
C PHE A 76 -14.46 -27.37 -2.67
N GLU A 77 -15.51 -27.04 -3.43
CA GLU A 77 -15.75 -27.56 -4.76
C GLU A 77 -15.90 -26.41 -5.78
N PRO A 78 -15.39 -26.57 -7.01
CA PRO A 78 -15.63 -25.59 -8.08
C PRO A 78 -17.11 -25.53 -8.44
N ILE A 79 -17.61 -24.30 -8.68
CA ILE A 79 -18.96 -24.05 -9.22
C ILE A 79 -18.92 -23.04 -10.36
N GLY A 80 -19.96 -23.01 -11.19
CA GLY A 80 -20.10 -22.01 -12.25
C GLY A 80 -20.41 -20.62 -11.67
N TRP A 81 -20.12 -19.57 -12.45
CA TRP A 81 -20.38 -18.19 -12.06
C TRP A 81 -21.86 -17.92 -11.80
N ASP A 82 -22.76 -18.41 -12.66
CA ASP A 82 -24.20 -18.21 -12.50
C ASP A 82 -24.68 -18.83 -11.19
N ALA A 83 -24.26 -20.06 -10.88
CA ALA A 83 -24.61 -20.73 -9.63
C ALA A 83 -24.07 -19.97 -8.40
N ALA A 84 -22.86 -19.40 -8.50
CA ALA A 84 -22.28 -18.60 -7.41
C ALA A 84 -23.08 -17.31 -7.18
N ILE A 85 -23.41 -16.60 -8.24
CA ILE A 85 -24.18 -15.35 -8.20
C ILE A 85 -25.60 -15.61 -7.65
N ASP A 86 -26.27 -16.65 -8.15
CA ASP A 86 -27.58 -17.03 -7.69
C ASP A 86 -27.61 -17.41 -6.19
N GLU A 87 -26.60 -18.13 -5.74
CA GLU A 87 -26.46 -18.49 -4.33
C GLU A 87 -26.28 -17.25 -3.45
N ILE A 88 -25.37 -16.34 -3.83
CA ILE A 88 -25.13 -15.07 -3.13
C ILE A 88 -26.44 -14.24 -3.08
N ALA A 89 -27.09 -14.05 -4.23
CA ALA A 89 -28.31 -13.26 -4.34
C ALA A 89 -29.44 -13.85 -3.46
N ARG A 90 -29.59 -15.19 -3.45
CA ARG A 90 -30.56 -15.88 -2.61
C ARG A 90 -30.28 -15.67 -1.11
N GLN A 91 -29.01 -15.77 -0.70
CA GLN A 91 -28.62 -15.54 0.70
C GLN A 91 -28.83 -14.07 1.10
N TRP A 92 -28.47 -13.12 0.25
CA TRP A 92 -28.69 -11.70 0.54
C TRP A 92 -30.19 -11.37 0.66
N ARG A 93 -31.04 -11.87 -0.26
CA ARG A 93 -32.49 -11.69 -0.14
C ARG A 93 -33.02 -12.24 1.19
N ARG A 94 -32.54 -13.42 1.62
CA ARG A 94 -32.94 -14.01 2.92
C ARG A 94 -32.48 -13.13 4.10
N ILE A 95 -31.27 -12.58 4.04
CA ILE A 95 -30.75 -11.69 5.09
C ILE A 95 -31.58 -10.41 5.12
N ILE A 96 -31.79 -9.78 3.98
CA ILE A 96 -32.55 -8.54 3.85
C ILE A 96 -33.99 -8.70 4.36
N SER A 97 -34.65 -9.79 3.98
CA SER A 97 -36.04 -10.04 4.43
C SER A 97 -36.15 -10.27 5.93
N ARG A 98 -35.09 -10.75 6.59
CA ARG A 98 -35.12 -11.08 8.03
C ARG A 98 -34.60 -9.96 8.92
N TRP A 99 -33.56 -9.22 8.47
CA TRP A 99 -32.84 -8.27 9.30
C TRP A 99 -32.66 -6.89 8.66
N GLY A 100 -33.20 -6.66 7.47
CA GLY A 100 -32.96 -5.45 6.70
C GLY A 100 -31.63 -5.49 5.89
N ALA A 101 -31.51 -4.59 4.93
CA ALA A 101 -30.33 -4.51 4.07
C ALA A 101 -29.07 -4.09 4.85
N GLU A 102 -29.22 -3.34 5.91
CA GLU A 102 -28.14 -2.88 6.79
C GLU A 102 -27.40 -4.02 7.50
N ALA A 103 -27.97 -5.23 7.53
CA ALA A 103 -27.28 -6.43 8.02
C ALA A 103 -26.17 -6.91 7.08
N ILE A 104 -26.05 -6.33 5.89
CA ILE A 104 -24.95 -6.58 4.95
C ILE A 104 -23.93 -5.45 5.09
N LEU A 105 -22.68 -5.79 5.49
CA LEU A 105 -21.58 -4.86 5.57
C LEU A 105 -20.52 -5.19 4.50
N PRO A 106 -20.38 -4.38 3.44
CA PRO A 106 -19.29 -4.52 2.49
C PRO A 106 -17.98 -4.05 3.12
N PHE A 107 -17.20 -5.01 3.61
CA PHE A 107 -15.90 -4.71 4.21
C PHE A 107 -14.81 -4.68 3.14
N SER A 108 -14.31 -3.49 2.83
CA SER A 108 -13.22 -3.30 1.86
C SER A 108 -12.21 -2.29 2.39
N TYR A 109 -10.94 -2.60 2.18
CA TYR A 109 -9.80 -1.76 2.55
C TYR A 109 -8.77 -1.73 1.41
N GLY A 110 -7.49 -1.44 1.73
CA GLY A 110 -6.41 -1.40 0.77
C GLY A 110 -6.25 -2.71 -0.02
N GLY A 111 -5.58 -2.63 -1.13
CA GLY A 111 -5.36 -3.68 -2.11
C GLY A 111 -5.02 -3.02 -3.43
N THR A 112 -5.65 -3.40 -4.51
CA THR A 112 -5.52 -2.67 -5.78
C THR A 112 -6.34 -1.38 -5.69
N LEU A 113 -5.66 -0.23 -5.59
CA LEU A 113 -6.26 1.09 -5.38
C LEU A 113 -6.44 1.90 -6.69
N GLY A 114 -6.42 1.24 -7.85
CA GLY A 114 -6.75 1.89 -9.12
C GLY A 114 -8.15 2.51 -9.06
N LEU A 115 -8.33 3.68 -9.66
CA LEU A 115 -9.59 4.45 -9.60
C LEU A 115 -10.83 3.65 -10.01
N LEU A 116 -10.70 2.76 -11.00
CA LEU A 116 -11.80 1.93 -11.46
C LEU A 116 -12.11 0.76 -10.52
N GLN A 117 -11.10 0.19 -9.86
CA GLN A 117 -11.29 -0.99 -9.00
C GLN A 117 -11.72 -0.61 -7.58
N TYR A 118 -11.17 0.47 -7.05
CA TYR A 118 -11.30 0.82 -5.63
C TYR A 118 -12.75 1.01 -5.18
N TRP A 119 -13.58 1.62 -6.03
CA TRP A 119 -14.98 1.91 -5.71
C TRP A 119 -15.99 1.10 -6.54
N ALA A 120 -15.54 0.22 -7.43
CA ALA A 120 -16.39 -0.46 -8.42
C ALA A 120 -17.58 -1.22 -7.82
N GLY A 121 -17.42 -1.82 -6.64
CA GLY A 121 -18.49 -2.57 -5.96
C GLY A 121 -19.46 -1.71 -5.13
N HIS A 122 -19.12 -0.48 -4.79
CA HIS A 122 -19.91 0.33 -3.87
C HIS A 122 -21.30 0.72 -4.38
N PRO A 123 -21.50 1.08 -5.68
CA PRO A 123 -22.83 1.39 -6.19
C PRO A 123 -23.85 0.27 -5.97
N LEU A 124 -23.45 -1.00 -6.09
CA LEU A 124 -24.34 -2.13 -5.80
C LEU A 124 -24.79 -2.13 -4.34
N PHE A 125 -23.88 -1.94 -3.40
CA PHE A 125 -24.19 -1.95 -1.98
C PHE A 125 -25.03 -0.74 -1.55
N HIS A 126 -24.78 0.44 -2.17
CA HIS A 126 -25.63 1.62 -1.97
C HIS A 126 -27.04 1.38 -2.50
N ALA A 127 -27.21 0.79 -3.69
CA ALA A 127 -28.50 0.47 -4.26
C ALA A 127 -29.28 -0.57 -3.43
N LEU A 128 -28.57 -1.48 -2.74
CA LEU A 128 -29.18 -2.45 -1.82
C LEU A 128 -29.60 -1.82 -0.48
N GLY A 129 -29.13 -0.63 -0.13
CA GLY A 129 -29.28 -0.04 1.20
C GLY A 129 -28.43 -0.72 2.28
N ALA A 130 -27.33 -1.34 1.90
CA ALA A 130 -26.40 -2.00 2.81
C ALA A 130 -25.67 -1.00 3.72
N SER A 131 -25.17 -1.48 4.86
CA SER A 131 -24.32 -0.69 5.76
C SER A 131 -23.07 -0.18 5.03
N GLN A 132 -22.57 0.96 5.49
CA GLN A 132 -21.34 1.55 4.97
C GLN A 132 -20.21 1.39 5.99
N LEU A 133 -19.03 1.04 5.50
CA LEU A 133 -17.83 0.97 6.32
C LEU A 133 -17.18 2.35 6.43
N ASP A 134 -17.05 2.86 7.65
CA ASP A 134 -16.17 3.99 7.93
C ASP A 134 -14.72 3.51 8.01
N ARG A 135 -13.88 3.96 7.07
CA ARG A 135 -12.49 3.48 6.89
C ARG A 135 -11.52 4.23 7.78
N THR A 136 -11.59 4.01 9.08
CA THR A 136 -10.80 4.72 10.10
C THR A 136 -9.56 3.95 10.59
N ILE A 137 -9.40 2.67 10.24
CA ILE A 137 -8.37 1.80 10.82
C ILE A 137 -6.96 2.14 10.32
N CYS A 138 -6.78 2.47 9.03
CA CYS A 138 -5.46 2.57 8.41
C CYS A 138 -4.78 3.94 8.66
N VAL A 139 -5.18 4.99 7.94
CA VAL A 139 -4.45 6.27 7.91
C VAL A 139 -5.24 7.47 8.44
N THR A 140 -6.52 7.32 8.73
CA THR A 140 -7.41 8.45 9.03
C THR A 140 -6.94 9.25 10.24
N THR A 141 -6.45 8.59 11.30
CA THR A 141 -5.89 9.28 12.47
C THR A 141 -4.65 10.11 12.11
N GLY A 142 -3.76 9.56 11.28
CA GLY A 142 -2.59 10.27 10.77
C GLY A 142 -3.00 11.47 9.90
N TYR A 143 -3.97 11.29 9.01
CA TYR A 143 -4.49 12.38 8.18
C TYR A 143 -5.16 13.47 9.00
N SER A 144 -5.89 13.12 10.07
CA SER A 144 -6.50 14.12 10.96
C SER A 144 -5.45 14.99 11.63
N GLY A 145 -4.37 14.39 12.16
CA GLY A 145 -3.25 15.13 12.73
C GLY A 145 -2.51 15.99 11.70
N TRP A 146 -2.29 15.46 10.50
CA TRP A 146 -1.66 16.19 9.40
C TRP A 146 -2.50 17.38 8.95
N MET A 147 -3.79 17.17 8.71
CA MET A 147 -4.74 18.21 8.34
C MET A 147 -4.84 19.32 9.40
N ALA A 148 -4.83 18.97 10.69
CA ALA A 148 -4.88 19.94 11.79
C ALA A 148 -3.63 20.85 11.83
N THR A 149 -2.49 20.37 11.32
CA THR A 149 -1.21 21.11 11.36
C THR A 149 -0.91 21.81 10.05
N VAL A 150 -1.16 21.17 8.91
CA VAL A 150 -0.73 21.63 7.58
C VAL A 150 -1.91 22.10 6.71
N GLY A 151 -3.14 21.77 7.07
CA GLY A 151 -4.36 22.14 6.34
C GLY A 151 -4.63 21.30 5.08
N THR A 152 -3.72 20.40 4.71
CA THR A 152 -3.85 19.52 3.52
C THR A 152 -3.13 18.19 3.77
N VAL A 153 -3.45 17.16 2.99
CA VAL A 153 -2.77 15.85 3.01
C VAL A 153 -1.71 15.75 1.90
N ALA A 154 -1.24 16.88 1.38
CA ALA A 154 -0.16 16.89 0.40
C ALA A 154 1.20 16.62 1.06
N GLY A 155 2.02 15.80 0.41
CA GLY A 155 3.42 15.56 0.76
C GLY A 155 4.37 16.12 -0.30
N ASN A 156 5.67 16.06 -0.02
CA ASN A 156 6.69 16.42 -0.99
C ASN A 156 6.88 15.30 -2.02
N ASP A 157 7.38 15.67 -3.19
CA ASP A 157 7.88 14.71 -4.16
C ASP A 157 9.06 13.93 -3.56
N SER A 158 8.98 12.61 -3.61
CA SER A 158 9.99 11.72 -3.04
C SER A 158 11.38 11.96 -3.66
N GLU A 159 11.47 12.39 -4.90
CA GLU A 159 12.73 12.64 -5.61
C GLU A 159 13.49 13.82 -5.03
N GLN A 160 12.81 14.77 -4.38
CA GLN A 160 13.44 15.90 -3.69
C GLN A 160 14.32 15.46 -2.50
N MET A 161 14.08 14.26 -1.97
CA MET A 161 14.90 13.68 -0.90
C MET A 161 16.38 13.63 -1.26
N VAL A 162 16.72 13.46 -2.53
CA VAL A 162 18.11 13.40 -3.00
C VAL A 162 18.88 14.71 -2.74
N SER A 163 18.17 15.84 -2.61
CA SER A 163 18.76 17.15 -2.34
C SER A 163 18.77 17.51 -0.84
N SER A 164 18.36 16.60 0.04
CA SER A 164 18.34 16.85 1.47
C SER A 164 19.68 16.53 2.13
N ASP A 165 20.08 17.31 3.12
CA ASP A 165 21.27 17.05 3.95
C ASP A 165 20.96 16.06 5.09
N LEU A 166 19.67 15.95 5.48
CA LEU A 166 19.18 15.05 6.51
C LEU A 166 17.94 14.32 6.00
N VAL A 167 17.95 12.99 6.08
CA VAL A 167 16.78 12.15 5.78
C VAL A 167 16.37 11.40 7.05
N VAL A 168 15.13 11.59 7.49
CA VAL A 168 14.56 10.90 8.65
C VAL A 168 13.52 9.89 8.18
N LEU A 169 13.82 8.61 8.40
CA LEU A 169 12.92 7.48 8.11
C LEU A 169 12.23 7.08 9.42
N TRP A 170 11.00 7.54 9.62
CA TRP A 170 10.28 7.38 10.88
C TRP A 170 9.08 6.44 10.72
N GLY A 171 9.14 5.29 11.41
CA GLY A 171 8.08 4.28 11.38
C GLY A 171 7.89 3.61 10.01
N ILE A 172 8.93 3.62 9.17
CA ILE A 172 8.88 3.03 7.83
C ILE A 172 9.99 2.00 7.62
N ASN A 173 9.61 0.77 7.27
CA ASN A 173 10.54 -0.24 6.81
C ASN A 173 10.69 -0.22 5.28
N ALA A 174 11.21 0.87 4.74
CA ALA A 174 11.27 1.15 3.30
C ALA A 174 12.01 0.06 2.51
N SER A 175 12.96 -0.64 3.11
CA SER A 175 13.65 -1.78 2.49
C SER A 175 12.71 -2.92 2.07
N TYR A 176 11.47 -2.98 2.61
CA TYR A 176 10.46 -3.97 2.26
C TYR A 176 9.18 -3.37 1.68
N THR A 177 8.78 -2.20 2.18
CA THR A 177 7.48 -1.60 1.86
C THR A 177 7.55 -0.53 0.78
N HIS A 178 8.76 0.01 0.51
CA HIS A 178 8.98 1.07 -0.48
C HIS A 178 10.43 1.05 -1.01
N ILE A 179 10.78 0.00 -1.76
CA ILE A 179 12.19 -0.23 -2.14
C ILE A 179 12.79 0.91 -2.99
N ASN A 180 11.98 1.55 -3.84
CA ASN A 180 12.43 2.68 -4.66
C ASN A 180 12.82 3.88 -3.80
N LEU A 181 12.18 4.09 -2.65
CA LEU A 181 12.59 5.10 -1.67
C LEU A 181 14.02 4.85 -1.18
N MET A 182 14.41 3.58 -0.98
CA MET A 182 15.78 3.25 -0.57
C MET A 182 16.84 3.56 -1.64
N SER A 183 16.45 3.56 -2.91
CA SER A 183 17.32 4.03 -3.99
C SER A 183 17.56 5.54 -3.90
N LEU A 184 16.53 6.32 -3.57
CA LEU A 184 16.65 7.76 -3.32
C LEU A 184 17.49 8.05 -2.05
N VAL A 185 17.26 7.30 -0.97
CA VAL A 185 18.06 7.40 0.27
C VAL A 185 19.54 7.13 -0.01
N LYS A 186 19.85 6.12 -0.83
CA LYS A 186 21.23 5.83 -1.24
C LYS A 186 21.84 7.02 -2.00
N ARG A 187 21.13 7.57 -2.97
CA ARG A 187 21.57 8.74 -3.75
C ARG A 187 21.76 9.99 -2.88
N ALA A 188 20.86 10.22 -1.91
CA ALA A 188 21.03 11.31 -0.93
C ALA A 188 22.30 11.12 -0.11
N ARG A 189 22.58 9.92 0.39
CA ARG A 189 23.80 9.59 1.13
C ARG A 189 25.06 9.80 0.29
N GLU A 190 25.06 9.40 -0.98
CA GLU A 190 26.18 9.62 -1.91
C GLU A 190 26.50 11.11 -2.10
N ARG A 191 25.52 11.99 -1.82
CA ARG A 191 25.68 13.45 -1.80
C ARG A 191 26.02 14.02 -0.41
N GLY A 192 26.19 13.18 0.59
CA GLY A 192 26.57 13.58 1.96
C GLY A 192 25.42 13.68 2.95
N ALA A 193 24.20 13.29 2.60
CA ALA A 193 23.06 13.30 3.53
C ALA A 193 23.28 12.36 4.71
N TYR A 194 22.94 12.81 5.91
CA TYR A 194 22.89 11.99 7.11
C TYR A 194 21.53 11.29 7.24
N ILE A 195 21.54 10.00 7.46
CA ILE A 195 20.33 9.18 7.48
C ILE A 195 19.98 8.77 8.90
N VAL A 196 18.82 9.15 9.38
CA VAL A 196 18.28 8.75 10.69
C VAL A 196 17.12 7.79 10.48
N CYS A 197 17.08 6.70 11.23
CA CYS A 197 15.92 5.82 11.29
C CYS A 197 15.36 5.79 12.71
N ILE A 198 14.06 6.04 12.83
CA ILE A 198 13.30 6.01 14.08
C ILE A 198 12.26 4.90 13.96
N ASP A 199 12.40 3.83 14.71
CA ASP A 199 11.52 2.66 14.63
C ASP A 199 11.64 1.84 15.92
N PRO A 200 10.55 1.39 16.55
CA PRO A 200 10.62 0.53 17.74
C PRO A 200 11.27 -0.82 17.47
N TYR A 201 11.37 -1.22 16.21
CA TYR A 201 12.02 -2.45 15.78
C TYR A 201 13.22 -2.17 14.85
N ARG A 202 14.37 -2.81 15.11
CA ARG A 202 15.57 -2.63 14.30
C ARG A 202 15.45 -3.35 12.96
N THR A 203 14.77 -2.71 12.02
CA THR A 203 14.49 -3.20 10.66
C THR A 203 15.73 -3.25 9.77
N GLN A 204 15.61 -3.81 8.56
CA GLN A 204 16.67 -3.71 7.54
C GLN A 204 16.91 -2.27 7.08
N THR A 205 15.89 -1.41 7.17
CA THR A 205 16.03 0.02 6.94
C THR A 205 16.89 0.66 8.04
N ALA A 206 16.60 0.36 9.30
CA ALA A 206 17.37 0.85 10.44
C ALA A 206 18.84 0.42 10.41
N LYS A 207 19.15 -0.77 9.91
CA LYS A 207 20.54 -1.25 9.74
C LYS A 207 21.35 -0.45 8.72
N LYS A 208 20.68 0.29 7.84
CA LYS A 208 21.30 1.13 6.81
C LYS A 208 21.37 2.61 7.20
N ALA A 209 20.85 2.99 8.37
CA ALA A 209 20.91 4.36 8.86
C ALA A 209 22.23 4.66 9.55
N ASP A 210 22.63 5.93 9.57
CA ASP A 210 23.79 6.43 10.29
C ASP A 210 23.49 6.57 11.78
N LEU A 211 22.23 6.91 12.11
CA LEU A 211 21.69 6.92 13.47
C LEU A 211 20.38 6.14 13.53
N TYR A 212 20.30 5.22 14.47
CA TYR A 212 19.07 4.50 14.78
C TYR A 212 18.57 4.88 16.17
N LEU A 213 17.34 5.36 16.26
CA LEU A 213 16.64 5.64 17.50
C LEU A 213 15.51 4.64 17.69
N GLN A 214 15.47 4.01 18.85
CA GLN A 214 14.45 3.01 19.21
C GLN A 214 13.53 3.55 20.30
N PRO A 215 12.43 4.26 19.93
CA PRO A 215 11.45 4.71 20.91
C PRO A 215 10.66 3.51 21.47
N ARG A 216 10.14 3.65 22.68
CA ARG A 216 9.11 2.70 23.16
C ARG A 216 7.83 2.89 22.32
N PRO A 217 7.10 1.83 21.96
CA PRO A 217 5.83 1.97 21.29
C PRO A 217 4.91 2.98 21.98
N GLY A 218 4.30 3.89 21.20
CA GLY A 218 3.42 4.94 21.70
C GLY A 218 4.13 6.19 22.24
N THR A 219 5.47 6.31 22.12
CA THR A 219 6.20 7.49 22.61
C THR A 219 6.74 8.40 21.50
N ASP A 220 6.35 8.17 20.26
CA ASP A 220 6.77 8.96 19.11
C ASP A 220 6.44 10.45 19.27
N GLY A 221 5.25 10.77 19.79
CA GLY A 221 4.84 12.15 20.07
C GLY A 221 5.74 12.82 21.10
N ALA A 222 6.17 12.11 22.13
CA ALA A 222 7.10 12.66 23.14
C ALA A 222 8.47 12.93 22.52
N LEU A 223 8.97 12.05 21.65
CA LEU A 223 10.22 12.26 20.92
C LEU A 223 10.12 13.48 20.00
N ALA A 224 9.01 13.61 19.24
CA ALA A 224 8.78 14.76 18.37
C ALA A 224 8.73 16.08 19.16
N LEU A 225 8.01 16.12 20.29
CA LEU A 225 7.96 17.28 21.17
C LEU A 225 9.34 17.63 21.75
N GLY A 226 10.13 16.63 22.12
CA GLY A 226 11.51 16.82 22.56
C GLY A 226 12.40 17.46 21.49
N MET A 227 12.30 17.00 20.26
CA MET A 227 13.01 17.59 19.11
C MET A 227 12.59 19.04 18.87
N MET A 228 11.29 19.32 18.86
CA MET A 228 10.76 20.68 18.73
C MET A 228 11.23 21.60 19.86
N HIS A 229 11.23 21.10 21.10
CA HIS A 229 11.73 21.87 22.25
C HIS A 229 13.20 22.30 22.08
N VAL A 230 14.06 21.39 21.61
CA VAL A 230 15.47 21.70 21.32
C VAL A 230 15.58 22.77 20.24
N LEU A 231 14.85 22.64 19.13
CA LEU A 231 14.88 23.60 18.02
C LEU A 231 14.43 25.01 18.45
N ILE A 232 13.41 25.10 19.30
CA ILE A 232 12.94 26.37 19.87
C ILE A 232 14.01 26.97 20.77
N ARG A 233 14.60 26.19 21.68
CA ARG A 233 15.61 26.66 22.64
C ARG A 233 16.87 27.21 21.97
N ILE A 234 17.33 26.61 20.88
CA ILE A 234 18.51 27.09 20.14
C ILE A 234 18.20 28.22 19.18
N GLY A 235 16.95 28.73 19.14
CA GLY A 235 16.53 29.84 18.29
C GLY A 235 16.47 29.53 16.81
N ARG A 236 16.51 28.26 16.43
CA ARG A 236 16.44 27.81 15.02
C ARG A 236 15.02 27.49 14.55
N ALA A 237 14.03 27.56 15.43
CA ALA A 237 12.62 27.51 15.08
C ALA A 237 12.02 28.90 15.24
N SER A 238 11.73 29.58 14.14
CA SER A 238 10.97 30.83 14.13
C SER A 238 9.50 30.52 13.84
N CYS A 239 8.62 30.83 14.79
CA CYS A 239 7.17 30.82 14.56
C CYS A 239 6.71 32.01 13.68
N ARG A 240 7.64 32.83 13.19
CA ARG A 240 7.32 34.09 12.47
C ARG A 240 7.47 34.00 10.96
N GLU A 241 7.92 32.88 10.40
CA GLU A 241 8.08 32.78 8.97
C GLU A 241 7.09 31.77 8.38
N ARG A 242 6.11 32.32 7.77
CA ARG A 242 5.12 31.88 6.76
C ARG A 242 3.67 31.85 7.25
N VAL A 243 3.11 33.03 7.23
CA VAL A 243 1.75 33.20 6.77
C VAL A 243 1.80 33.57 5.30
#